data_806e32a11bb2ab641102f039f8b654c3
#
_entry.id   806e32a11bb2ab641102f039f8b654c3
#
_cell.length_a   1.000
_cell.length_b   1.000
_cell.length_c   1.000
_cell.angle_alpha   90.00
_cell.angle_beta   90.00
_cell.angle_gamma   90.00
#
_symmetry.space_group_name_H-M   'P 1'
#
loop_
_entity.id
_entity.type
_entity.pdbx_description
1 polymer ?
#
loop_
_entity_poly.entity_id
_entity_poly.type
_entity_poly.pdbx_seq_one_letter_code
_entity_poly.pdbx_strand_id
1 'polypeptide(L)'
;MERTWRWFGKKDKITLAMLRQIGVEGIVTALHDVPLGEVWTREKIRDLREYIESYGMRWSVVESLPVVETIKYGGPDRDHQIEVYKESLRNLSAEGIHCICYNFMPVLDWARTDLFHNNPNGATNLYFNYAEFAYFDIYILKRPGAREEWEQFQFPEGWGEGRSVIAECDELAKTMTPEKDHKLVENIVIKTQGFVSGNFSENDEAPVQKFREFLDLYKGIDKKQLRENMKYFLEAIMPVCEECNMNMCVHPDDPPIEILGLPRIVRTEEDIQWFLDAVPNKHNGLTFCAGSLSAGAYNNVVELARKFASRTHFVHLRSCHIFPNGDFTEASHLGGRADIIELCRIFEKENPNLPMRVDHGMTFTDEPGGIMDESSHGHNAGYTLLGRMFALGQVQGILATVDRELGIEYKQPGFFD
;
A
#
# COMPACT_ATOMS: atom_id res chain seq x y z
N MET A 1 -7.32 -13.59 -13.53
CA MET A 1 -7.54 -12.63 -12.43
C MET A 1 -8.36 -11.44 -12.91
N GLU A 2 -9.21 -10.86 -12.05
CA GLU A 2 -9.96 -9.67 -12.35
C GLU A 2 -9.04 -8.45 -12.41
N ARG A 3 -9.10 -7.67 -13.48
CA ARG A 3 -8.26 -6.48 -13.70
C ARG A 3 -8.90 -5.30 -13.01
N THR A 4 -8.31 -4.87 -11.89
CA THR A 4 -8.81 -3.76 -11.11
C THR A 4 -7.87 -2.56 -11.15
N TRP A 5 -8.40 -1.40 -10.75
CA TRP A 5 -7.66 -0.15 -10.75
C TRP A 5 -7.96 0.69 -9.51
N ARG A 6 -6.91 1.19 -8.85
CA ARG A 6 -7.04 2.16 -7.77
C ARG A 6 -7.49 3.49 -8.34
N TRP A 7 -8.70 3.91 -7.94
CA TRP A 7 -9.34 5.16 -8.34
C TRP A 7 -9.68 6.00 -7.11
N PHE A 8 -9.41 7.31 -7.16
CA PHE A 8 -9.49 8.20 -6.00
C PHE A 8 -10.82 8.97 -5.92
N GLY A 9 -11.85 8.45 -6.53
CA GLY A 9 -13.21 9.01 -6.44
C GLY A 9 -13.54 10.00 -7.56
N LYS A 10 -14.71 10.60 -7.46
CA LYS A 10 -15.32 11.44 -8.53
C LYS A 10 -14.49 12.67 -8.92
N LYS A 11 -13.49 13.06 -8.10
CA LYS A 11 -12.56 14.17 -8.39
C LYS A 11 -11.26 13.70 -9.05
N ASP A 12 -11.05 12.40 -9.20
CA ASP A 12 -9.89 11.85 -9.89
C ASP A 12 -9.92 12.29 -11.36
N LYS A 13 -8.80 12.81 -11.86
CA LYS A 13 -8.66 13.19 -13.27
C LYS A 13 -8.67 11.98 -14.20
N ILE A 14 -8.30 10.81 -13.69
CA ILE A 14 -8.44 9.54 -14.38
C ILE A 14 -9.90 9.09 -14.24
N THR A 15 -10.66 9.26 -15.31
CA THR A 15 -12.09 8.99 -15.29
C THR A 15 -12.42 7.50 -15.43
N LEU A 16 -13.56 7.08 -14.91
CA LEU A 16 -14.04 5.70 -15.07
C LEU A 16 -14.20 5.32 -16.55
N ALA A 17 -14.55 6.27 -17.42
CA ALA A 17 -14.63 6.06 -18.86
C ALA A 17 -13.26 5.67 -19.47
N MET A 18 -12.16 6.36 -19.05
CA MET A 18 -10.81 6.00 -19.48
C MET A 18 -10.43 4.59 -19.02
N LEU A 19 -10.78 4.23 -17.79
CA LEU A 19 -10.48 2.91 -17.22
C LEU A 19 -11.22 1.81 -17.95
N ARG A 20 -12.49 2.02 -18.29
CA ARG A 20 -13.27 1.07 -19.08
C ARG A 20 -12.63 0.80 -20.43
N GLN A 21 -12.12 1.85 -21.11
CA GLN A 21 -11.49 1.73 -22.43
C GLN A 21 -10.22 0.89 -22.44
N ILE A 22 -9.51 0.76 -21.33
CA ILE A 22 -8.28 -0.04 -21.21
C ILE A 22 -8.50 -1.43 -20.62
N GLY A 23 -9.77 -1.86 -20.49
CA GLY A 23 -10.12 -3.21 -20.05
C GLY A 23 -10.09 -3.41 -18.54
N VAL A 24 -10.27 -2.35 -17.74
CA VAL A 24 -10.52 -2.46 -16.30
C VAL A 24 -11.92 -2.99 -16.07
N GLU A 25 -12.06 -4.00 -15.21
CA GLU A 25 -13.31 -4.69 -14.86
C GLU A 25 -13.84 -4.23 -13.52
N GLY A 26 -12.93 -3.96 -12.59
CA GLY A 26 -13.24 -3.60 -11.22
C GLY A 26 -12.50 -2.39 -10.71
N ILE A 27 -13.14 -1.68 -9.80
CA ILE A 27 -12.59 -0.50 -9.14
C ILE A 27 -12.18 -0.83 -7.71
N VAL A 28 -11.00 -0.33 -7.36
CA VAL A 28 -10.46 -0.33 -6.00
C VAL A 28 -10.52 1.11 -5.50
N THR A 29 -11.35 1.37 -4.49
CA THR A 29 -11.54 2.73 -3.98
C THR A 29 -12.04 2.72 -2.52
N ALA A 30 -12.28 3.90 -1.96
CA ALA A 30 -12.78 4.12 -0.62
C ALA A 30 -13.74 5.32 -0.58
N LEU A 31 -14.47 5.49 0.51
CA LEU A 31 -15.22 6.72 0.79
C LEU A 31 -14.27 7.75 1.42
N HIS A 32 -13.56 8.50 0.58
CA HIS A 32 -12.55 9.48 1.00
C HIS A 32 -13.14 10.72 1.71
N ASP A 33 -14.46 10.90 1.68
CA ASP A 33 -15.18 12.01 2.30
C ASP A 33 -15.82 11.67 3.65
N VAL A 34 -15.62 10.43 4.13
CA VAL A 34 -16.06 10.02 5.47
C VAL A 34 -14.90 10.19 6.45
N PRO A 35 -15.08 10.96 7.54
CA PRO A 35 -14.06 11.13 8.56
C PRO A 35 -13.61 9.80 9.18
N LEU A 36 -12.35 9.75 9.62
CA LEU A 36 -11.81 8.59 10.33
C LEU A 36 -12.63 8.27 11.59
N GLY A 37 -12.90 6.98 11.80
CA GLY A 37 -13.65 6.52 12.97
C GLY A 37 -15.16 6.72 12.89
N GLU A 38 -15.69 7.13 11.74
CA GLU A 38 -17.13 7.20 11.49
C GLU A 38 -17.63 6.01 10.66
N VAL A 39 -18.88 5.63 10.90
CA VAL A 39 -19.55 4.56 10.16
C VAL A 39 -19.74 4.94 8.69
N TRP A 40 -19.36 4.06 7.79
CA TRP A 40 -19.73 4.17 6.38
C TRP A 40 -21.18 3.77 6.17
N THR A 41 -22.03 4.74 5.87
CA THR A 41 -23.47 4.49 5.71
C THR A 41 -23.78 3.79 4.39
N ARG A 42 -24.83 2.95 4.38
CA ARG A 42 -25.28 2.26 3.17
C ARG A 42 -25.60 3.23 2.02
N GLU A 43 -26.14 4.39 2.33
CA GLU A 43 -26.45 5.42 1.32
C GLU A 43 -25.18 5.87 0.58
N LYS A 44 -24.14 6.29 1.30
CA LYS A 44 -22.88 6.72 0.69
C LYS A 44 -22.21 5.59 -0.10
N ILE A 45 -22.24 4.37 0.44
CA ILE A 45 -21.68 3.19 -0.25
C ILE A 45 -22.42 2.94 -1.55
N ARG A 46 -23.74 2.93 -1.51
CA ARG A 46 -24.62 2.73 -2.68
C ARG A 46 -24.39 3.79 -3.74
N ASP A 47 -24.35 5.06 -3.37
CA ASP A 47 -24.16 6.18 -4.29
C ASP A 47 -22.84 6.06 -5.07
N LEU A 48 -21.78 5.61 -4.42
CA LEU A 48 -20.49 5.40 -5.08
C LEU A 48 -20.51 4.12 -5.94
N ARG A 49 -21.07 3.03 -5.41
CA ARG A 49 -21.20 1.76 -6.14
C ARG A 49 -22.02 1.95 -7.44
N GLU A 50 -23.20 2.55 -7.36
CA GLU A 50 -24.05 2.79 -8.53
C GLU A 50 -23.39 3.72 -9.55
N TYR A 51 -22.63 4.70 -9.09
CA TYR A 51 -21.83 5.54 -9.98
C TYR A 51 -20.78 4.71 -10.74
N ILE A 52 -20.05 3.82 -10.06
CA ILE A 52 -19.07 2.91 -10.70
C ILE A 52 -19.79 1.97 -11.69
N GLU A 53 -20.89 1.35 -11.29
CA GLU A 53 -21.67 0.41 -12.10
C GLU A 53 -22.25 1.08 -13.36
N SER A 54 -22.56 2.38 -13.31
CA SER A 54 -23.03 3.13 -14.48
C SER A 54 -22.01 3.20 -15.64
N TYR A 55 -20.74 2.90 -15.35
CA TYR A 55 -19.66 2.78 -16.36
C TYR A 55 -19.37 1.32 -16.75
N GLY A 56 -20.21 0.36 -16.32
CA GLY A 56 -20.05 -1.07 -16.64
C GLY A 56 -18.90 -1.75 -15.88
N MET A 57 -18.50 -1.22 -14.73
CA MET A 57 -17.51 -1.80 -13.83
C MET A 57 -18.13 -2.06 -12.45
N ARG A 58 -17.48 -2.86 -11.60
CA ARG A 58 -17.95 -3.09 -10.23
C ARG A 58 -16.98 -2.46 -9.21
N TRP A 59 -17.45 -2.17 -8.01
CA TRP A 59 -16.58 -1.87 -6.89
C TRP A 59 -16.09 -3.19 -6.28
N SER A 60 -14.88 -3.61 -6.66
CA SER A 60 -14.35 -4.94 -6.34
C SER A 60 -13.70 -5.01 -4.97
N VAL A 61 -12.94 -3.99 -4.60
CA VAL A 61 -12.18 -3.95 -3.35
C VAL A 61 -12.29 -2.57 -2.71
N VAL A 62 -12.54 -2.53 -1.42
CA VAL A 62 -12.33 -1.33 -0.61
C VAL A 62 -10.87 -1.23 -0.22
N GLU A 63 -10.23 -0.15 -0.59
CA GLU A 63 -8.86 0.13 -0.16
C GLU A 63 -8.71 1.63 0.18
N SER A 64 -8.78 1.99 1.48
CA SER A 64 -8.96 1.11 2.63
C SER A 64 -10.23 1.50 3.40
N LEU A 65 -10.81 0.57 4.15
CA LEU A 65 -11.59 0.93 5.32
C LEU A 65 -10.58 1.17 6.44
N PRO A 66 -10.42 2.42 6.94
CA PRO A 66 -9.31 2.75 7.83
C PRO A 66 -9.42 2.05 9.18
N VAL A 67 -8.33 1.41 9.60
CA VAL A 67 -8.15 0.96 10.99
C VAL A 67 -7.51 2.12 11.76
N VAL A 68 -8.29 2.79 12.59
CA VAL A 68 -7.84 3.97 13.34
C VAL A 68 -6.74 3.64 14.35
N GLU A 69 -5.88 4.62 14.66
CA GLU A 69 -4.70 4.39 15.50
C GLU A 69 -5.05 3.80 16.88
N THR A 70 -6.18 4.22 17.49
CA THR A 70 -6.60 3.69 18.80
C THR A 70 -6.83 2.16 18.81
N ILE A 71 -7.20 1.57 17.68
CA ILE A 71 -7.26 0.11 17.51
C ILE A 71 -5.85 -0.48 17.50
N LYS A 72 -4.93 0.13 16.74
CA LYS A 72 -3.58 -0.38 16.53
C LYS A 72 -2.74 -0.33 17.81
N TYR A 73 -2.76 0.79 18.56
CA TYR A 73 -2.00 0.86 19.83
C TYR A 73 -2.76 0.32 21.05
N GLY A 74 -4.03 -0.09 20.89
CA GLY A 74 -4.83 -0.63 21.98
C GLY A 74 -5.34 0.44 22.96
N GLY A 75 -5.74 1.61 22.43
CA GLY A 75 -6.20 2.76 23.23
C GLY A 75 -7.57 2.56 23.87
N PRO A 76 -7.99 3.53 24.69
CA PRO A 76 -9.20 3.40 25.53
C PRO A 76 -10.50 3.34 24.73
N ASP A 77 -10.52 3.90 23.52
CA ASP A 77 -11.70 3.92 22.63
C ASP A 77 -11.73 2.76 21.62
N ARG A 78 -10.77 1.80 21.75
CA ARG A 78 -10.59 0.68 20.82
C ARG A 78 -11.87 -0.09 20.54
N ASP A 79 -12.59 -0.47 21.59
CA ASP A 79 -13.75 -1.35 21.45
C ASP A 79 -14.92 -0.64 20.76
N HIS A 80 -15.13 0.64 21.04
CA HIS A 80 -16.10 1.46 20.32
C HIS A 80 -15.73 1.55 18.83
N GLN A 81 -14.48 1.82 18.51
CA GLN A 81 -14.01 1.92 17.13
C GLN A 81 -14.10 0.59 16.37
N ILE A 82 -13.94 -0.54 17.06
CA ILE A 82 -14.19 -1.87 16.48
C ILE A 82 -15.68 -2.06 16.14
N GLU A 83 -16.61 -1.59 16.97
CA GLU A 83 -18.04 -1.66 16.66
C GLU A 83 -18.41 -0.78 15.45
N VAL A 84 -17.84 0.43 15.34
CA VAL A 84 -17.97 1.30 14.14
C VAL A 84 -17.47 0.57 12.88
N TYR A 85 -16.34 -0.11 13.00
CA TYR A 85 -15.76 -0.90 11.90
C TYR A 85 -16.70 -2.05 11.48
N LYS A 86 -17.23 -2.81 12.44
CA LYS A 86 -18.19 -3.90 12.20
C LYS A 86 -19.47 -3.43 11.50
N GLU A 87 -19.99 -2.28 11.90
CA GLU A 87 -21.17 -1.70 11.25
C GLU A 87 -20.87 -1.33 9.79
N SER A 88 -19.72 -0.74 9.53
CA SER A 88 -19.25 -0.43 8.18
C SER A 88 -19.09 -1.70 7.31
N LEU A 89 -18.59 -2.81 7.88
CA LEU A 89 -18.51 -4.10 7.17
C LEU A 89 -19.88 -4.63 6.78
N ARG A 90 -20.88 -4.57 7.69
CA ARG A 90 -22.25 -4.97 7.38
C ARG A 90 -22.87 -4.11 6.29
N ASN A 91 -22.64 -2.81 6.33
CA ASN A 91 -23.15 -1.87 5.35
C ASN A 91 -22.52 -2.13 3.95
N LEU A 92 -21.22 -2.40 3.88
CA LEU A 92 -20.52 -2.77 2.64
C LEU A 92 -21.06 -4.08 2.05
N SER A 93 -21.20 -5.10 2.89
CA SER A 93 -21.75 -6.39 2.47
C SER A 93 -23.20 -6.28 1.97
N ALA A 94 -24.04 -5.47 2.63
CA ALA A 94 -25.41 -5.23 2.22
C ALA A 94 -25.50 -4.54 0.84
N GLU A 95 -24.44 -3.89 0.39
CA GLU A 95 -24.30 -3.29 -0.94
C GLU A 95 -23.45 -4.16 -1.89
N GLY A 96 -23.17 -5.42 -1.54
CA GLY A 96 -22.52 -6.41 -2.40
C GLY A 96 -20.99 -6.30 -2.50
N ILE A 97 -20.34 -5.60 -1.56
CA ILE A 97 -18.89 -5.44 -1.52
C ILE A 97 -18.32 -6.35 -0.43
N HIS A 98 -17.40 -7.26 -0.81
CA HIS A 98 -16.97 -8.37 0.04
C HIS A 98 -15.45 -8.53 0.18
N CYS A 99 -14.65 -7.53 -0.21
CA CYS A 99 -13.20 -7.55 -0.08
C CYS A 99 -12.68 -6.21 0.44
N ILE A 100 -11.98 -6.27 1.58
CA ILE A 100 -11.41 -5.10 2.26
C ILE A 100 -9.90 -5.25 2.37
N CYS A 101 -9.16 -4.43 1.65
CA CYS A 101 -7.74 -4.22 1.89
C CYS A 101 -7.56 -3.19 3.01
N TYR A 102 -6.83 -3.54 4.05
CA TYR A 102 -6.58 -2.68 5.19
C TYR A 102 -5.12 -2.68 5.61
N ASN A 103 -4.70 -1.64 6.32
CA ASN A 103 -3.37 -1.46 6.87
C ASN A 103 -3.40 -1.58 8.40
N PHE A 104 -2.37 -2.23 8.96
CA PHE A 104 -2.15 -2.26 10.41
C PHE A 104 -0.78 -1.69 10.79
N MET A 105 -0.26 -0.82 9.94
CA MET A 105 1.01 -0.11 10.13
C MET A 105 0.82 1.05 11.13
N PRO A 106 1.65 1.13 12.17
CA PRO A 106 1.62 2.26 13.11
C PRO A 106 1.98 3.58 12.40
N VAL A 107 1.18 4.61 12.55
CA VAL A 107 1.38 6.00 12.12
C VAL A 107 1.58 6.17 10.61
N LEU A 108 2.57 5.49 10.06
CA LEU A 108 2.92 5.52 8.64
C LEU A 108 2.32 4.33 7.89
N ASP A 109 1.72 4.61 6.75
CA ASP A 109 1.45 3.64 5.70
C ASP A 109 2.74 3.37 4.90
N TRP A 110 2.72 3.51 3.55
CA TRP A 110 3.96 3.44 2.78
C TRP A 110 4.79 4.72 2.93
N ALA A 111 6.11 4.62 2.81
CA ALA A 111 7.00 5.77 2.91
C ALA A 111 8.08 5.75 1.82
N ARG A 112 8.33 6.93 1.23
CA ARG A 112 9.42 7.18 0.27
C ARG A 112 10.04 8.54 0.55
N THR A 113 11.34 8.68 0.27
CA THR A 113 12.07 9.94 0.47
C THR A 113 12.02 10.83 -0.77
N ASP A 114 11.97 10.23 -1.95
CA ASP A 114 11.77 10.93 -3.22
C ASP A 114 10.62 10.30 -3.99
N LEU A 115 9.69 11.13 -4.44
CA LEU A 115 8.50 10.67 -5.17
C LEU A 115 8.69 10.71 -6.69
N PHE A 116 9.79 11.28 -7.16
CA PHE A 116 10.07 11.52 -8.57
C PHE A 116 11.53 11.28 -8.93
N HIS A 117 12.10 10.20 -8.39
CA HIS A 117 13.48 9.80 -8.67
C HIS A 117 13.67 9.47 -10.16
N ASN A 118 14.64 10.12 -10.79
CA ASN A 118 14.91 9.95 -12.23
C ASN A 118 15.51 8.59 -12.56
N ASN A 119 14.91 7.91 -13.51
CA ASN A 119 15.45 6.69 -14.11
C ASN A 119 16.29 7.03 -15.37
N PRO A 120 17.23 6.15 -15.75
CA PRO A 120 18.02 6.36 -16.97
C PRO A 120 17.22 6.49 -18.26
N ASN A 121 15.99 6.01 -18.31
CA ASN A 121 15.07 6.13 -19.46
C ASN A 121 14.29 7.46 -19.48
N GLY A 122 14.51 8.35 -18.52
CA GLY A 122 13.82 9.65 -18.40
C GLY A 122 12.47 9.61 -17.68
N ALA A 123 11.92 8.44 -17.37
CA ALA A 123 10.76 8.31 -16.48
C ALA A 123 11.18 8.51 -15.01
N THR A 124 10.21 8.71 -14.11
CA THR A 124 10.50 8.79 -12.68
C THR A 124 9.76 7.73 -11.90
N ASN A 125 10.33 7.36 -10.75
CA ASN A 125 9.77 6.40 -9.81
C ASN A 125 9.84 6.89 -8.36
N LEU A 126 9.08 6.24 -7.51
CA LEU A 126 9.17 6.39 -6.06
C LEU A 126 10.48 5.75 -5.56
N TYR A 127 11.22 6.45 -4.71
CA TYR A 127 12.54 6.05 -4.23
C TYR A 127 12.65 6.18 -2.72
N PHE A 128 13.33 5.24 -2.10
CA PHE A 128 13.66 5.25 -0.68
C PHE A 128 15.17 5.28 -0.48
N ASN A 129 15.68 6.37 0.12
CA ASN A 129 17.05 6.56 0.50
C ASN A 129 17.19 6.46 2.02
N TYR A 130 18.02 5.53 2.49
CA TYR A 130 18.19 5.32 3.93
C TYR A 130 18.81 6.51 4.65
N ALA A 131 19.79 7.19 4.02
CA ALA A 131 20.44 8.36 4.64
C ALA A 131 19.49 9.57 4.75
N GLU A 132 18.66 9.79 3.73
CA GLU A 132 17.62 10.83 3.78
C GLU A 132 16.56 10.52 4.84
N PHE A 133 16.15 9.26 4.97
CA PHE A 133 15.19 8.86 5.99
C PHE A 133 15.79 8.95 7.39
N ALA A 134 17.07 8.57 7.58
CA ALA A 134 17.80 8.77 8.85
C ALA A 134 17.93 10.27 9.18
N TYR A 135 18.20 11.11 8.17
CA TYR A 135 18.24 12.56 8.36
C TYR A 135 16.88 13.11 8.81
N PHE A 136 15.79 12.68 8.19
CA PHE A 136 14.44 13.05 8.61
C PHE A 136 14.19 12.68 10.08
N ASP A 137 14.55 11.47 10.49
CA ASP A 137 14.36 10.96 11.85
C ASP A 137 15.20 11.72 12.90
N ILE A 138 16.49 11.93 12.60
CA ILE A 138 17.46 12.50 13.54
C ILE A 138 17.37 14.03 13.60
N TYR A 139 17.33 14.70 12.46
CA TYR A 139 17.49 16.16 12.38
C TYR A 139 16.16 16.92 12.28
N ILE A 140 15.15 16.35 11.60
CA ILE A 140 13.85 16.98 11.42
C ILE A 140 12.90 16.56 12.55
N LEU A 141 12.66 15.27 12.73
CA LEU A 141 11.81 14.75 13.82
C LEU A 141 12.49 14.92 15.17
N LYS A 142 13.82 14.80 15.23
CA LYS A 142 14.58 14.82 16.48
C LYS A 142 14.06 13.77 17.47
N ARG A 143 13.75 12.58 16.95
CA ARG A 143 13.23 11.48 17.76
C ARG A 143 14.30 11.02 18.78
N PRO A 144 13.96 10.90 20.07
CA PRO A 144 14.89 10.37 21.07
C PRO A 144 15.33 8.94 20.71
N GLY A 145 16.65 8.68 20.75
CA GLY A 145 17.24 7.36 20.44
C GLY A 145 17.42 7.07 18.92
N ALA A 146 16.98 7.98 18.03
CA ALA A 146 17.07 7.77 16.60
C ALA A 146 18.51 7.55 16.13
N ARG A 147 19.45 8.37 16.61
CA ARG A 147 20.86 8.26 16.21
C ARG A 147 21.46 6.91 16.59
N GLU A 148 21.22 6.47 17.81
CA GLU A 148 21.71 5.19 18.33
C GLU A 148 21.12 4.00 17.57
N GLU A 149 19.86 4.08 17.17
CA GLU A 149 19.22 3.05 16.34
C GLU A 149 19.85 3.00 14.94
N TRP A 150 20.08 4.15 14.29
CA TRP A 150 20.70 4.22 12.98
C TRP A 150 22.19 3.85 12.99
N GLU A 151 22.92 4.05 14.09
CA GLU A 151 24.28 3.56 14.28
C GLU A 151 24.34 2.01 14.36
N GLN A 152 23.29 1.39 14.87
CA GLN A 152 23.16 -0.07 14.99
C GLN A 152 22.53 -0.72 13.75
N PHE A 153 21.97 0.07 12.83
CA PHE A 153 21.31 -0.44 11.64
C PHE A 153 22.26 -1.24 10.76
N GLN A 154 21.81 -2.40 10.32
CA GLN A 154 22.57 -3.28 9.42
C GLN A 154 21.68 -3.68 8.23
N PHE A 155 22.26 -3.59 7.05
CA PHE A 155 21.62 -4.15 5.86
C PHE A 155 21.61 -5.68 5.92
N PRO A 156 20.64 -6.33 5.26
CA PRO A 156 20.71 -7.77 5.01
C PRO A 156 22.00 -8.14 4.25
N GLU A 157 22.47 -9.37 4.45
CA GLU A 157 23.66 -9.90 3.77
C GLU A 157 23.59 -9.71 2.24
N GLY A 158 24.68 -9.25 1.65
CA GLY A 158 24.77 -8.96 0.21
C GLY A 158 24.26 -7.57 -0.22
N TRP A 159 23.80 -6.74 0.72
CA TRP A 159 23.31 -5.40 0.45
C TRP A 159 23.98 -4.37 1.34
N GLY A 160 24.29 -3.18 0.80
CA GLY A 160 24.88 -2.09 1.57
C GLY A 160 26.25 -2.42 2.17
N GLU A 161 27.01 -3.31 1.57
CA GLU A 161 28.31 -3.73 2.09
C GLU A 161 29.26 -2.54 2.26
N GLY A 162 29.78 -2.38 3.49
CA GLY A 162 30.67 -1.28 3.84
C GLY A 162 30.00 0.10 3.95
N ARG A 163 28.69 0.19 3.75
CA ARG A 163 27.92 1.43 3.89
C ARG A 163 27.64 1.76 5.35
N SER A 164 27.80 3.01 5.72
CA SER A 164 27.34 3.56 6.99
C SER A 164 26.27 4.61 6.74
N VAL A 165 25.01 4.24 7.00
CA VAL A 165 23.86 5.16 6.84
C VAL A 165 24.04 6.41 7.68
N ILE A 166 24.55 6.29 8.91
CA ILE A 166 24.75 7.42 9.80
C ILE A 166 25.86 8.37 9.29
N ALA A 167 26.93 7.85 8.72
CA ALA A 167 27.98 8.68 8.14
C ALA A 167 27.48 9.47 6.92
N GLU A 168 26.70 8.84 6.05
CA GLU A 168 26.06 9.50 4.92
C GLU A 168 25.01 10.54 5.37
N CYS A 169 24.23 10.24 6.40
CA CYS A 169 23.31 11.16 7.03
C CYS A 169 24.02 12.41 7.56
N ASP A 170 25.16 12.26 8.24
CA ASP A 170 25.94 13.38 8.75
C ASP A 170 26.58 14.24 7.64
N GLU A 171 26.99 13.63 6.52
CA GLU A 171 27.44 14.38 5.34
C GLU A 171 26.26 15.12 4.68
N LEU A 172 25.10 14.45 4.55
CA LEU A 172 23.89 15.07 4.02
C LEU A 172 23.47 16.30 4.85
N ALA A 173 23.56 16.22 6.16
CA ALA A 173 23.21 17.31 7.09
C ALA A 173 23.99 18.61 6.81
N LYS A 174 25.21 18.52 6.26
CA LYS A 174 26.02 19.70 5.91
C LYS A 174 25.52 20.46 4.68
N THR A 175 24.67 19.82 3.86
CA THR A 175 24.18 20.35 2.58
C THR A 175 22.66 20.55 2.54
N MET A 176 21.98 20.18 3.60
CA MET A 176 20.54 20.41 3.73
C MET A 176 20.22 21.89 3.93
N THR A 177 19.09 22.30 3.36
CA THR A 177 18.55 23.66 3.44
C THR A 177 17.10 23.60 3.90
N PRO A 178 16.50 24.68 4.40
CA PRO A 178 15.10 24.70 4.78
C PRO A 178 14.15 24.21 3.69
N GLU A 179 14.45 24.49 2.42
CA GLU A 179 13.65 24.06 1.27
C GLU A 179 13.73 22.53 1.06
N LYS A 180 14.92 21.96 1.23
CA LYS A 180 15.14 20.51 1.15
C LYS A 180 14.47 19.79 2.33
N ASP A 181 14.59 20.36 3.54
CA ASP A 181 13.90 19.85 4.74
C ASP A 181 12.38 19.84 4.51
N HIS A 182 11.83 20.95 4.01
CA HIS A 182 10.42 21.06 3.69
C HIS A 182 9.99 19.99 2.66
N LYS A 183 10.78 19.83 1.59
CA LYS A 183 10.51 18.81 0.57
C LYS A 183 10.50 17.39 1.13
N LEU A 184 11.41 17.09 2.03
CA LEU A 184 11.50 15.77 2.66
C LEU A 184 10.28 15.51 3.58
N VAL A 185 9.86 16.51 4.35
CA VAL A 185 8.62 16.45 5.14
C VAL A 185 7.39 16.27 4.24
N GLU A 186 7.31 17.03 3.16
CA GLU A 186 6.25 16.87 2.16
C GLU A 186 6.16 15.44 1.63
N ASN A 187 7.29 14.86 1.22
CA ASN A 187 7.33 13.52 0.68
C ASN A 187 6.95 12.46 1.72
N ILE A 188 7.59 12.48 2.90
CA ILE A 188 7.45 11.41 3.91
C ILE A 188 6.13 11.53 4.69
N VAL A 189 5.68 12.75 5.01
CA VAL A 189 4.54 12.95 5.91
C VAL A 189 3.28 13.35 5.16
N ILE A 190 3.35 14.38 4.31
CA ILE A 190 2.14 14.98 3.75
C ILE A 190 1.61 14.18 2.57
N LYS A 191 2.45 13.99 1.54
CA LYS A 191 2.02 13.38 0.27
C LYS A 191 1.81 11.88 0.36
N THR A 192 2.61 11.16 1.16
CA THR A 192 2.48 9.71 1.30
C THR A 192 1.41 9.31 2.30
N GLN A 193 1.17 10.10 3.35
CA GLN A 193 0.22 9.74 4.40
C GLN A 193 -1.16 10.38 4.20
N GLY A 194 -1.23 11.55 3.56
CA GLY A 194 -2.45 12.34 3.48
C GLY A 194 -3.61 11.62 2.75
N PHE A 195 -3.32 10.81 1.74
CA PHE A 195 -4.36 10.15 0.98
C PHE A 195 -4.70 8.73 1.42
N VAL A 196 -3.85 8.12 2.22
CA VAL A 196 -4.04 6.71 2.65
C VAL A 196 -4.64 6.64 4.05
N SER A 197 -3.96 7.24 5.03
CA SER A 197 -4.37 7.16 6.42
C SER A 197 -5.40 8.22 6.83
N GLY A 198 -5.46 9.34 6.10
CA GLY A 198 -6.26 10.51 6.48
C GLY A 198 -5.78 11.22 7.74
N ASN A 199 -4.69 10.75 8.35
CA ASN A 199 -4.13 11.33 9.59
C ASN A 199 -3.43 12.68 9.33
N PHE A 200 -2.93 12.90 8.13
CA PHE A 200 -2.18 14.11 7.74
C PHE A 200 -2.79 14.74 6.49
N SER A 201 -2.63 16.05 6.34
CA SER A 201 -3.12 16.81 5.19
C SER A 201 -2.18 17.96 4.83
N GLU A 202 -2.31 18.46 3.60
CA GLU A 202 -1.60 19.67 3.14
C GLU A 202 -1.95 20.93 3.96
N ASN A 203 -3.07 20.90 4.69
CA ASN A 203 -3.52 22.01 5.53
C ASN A 203 -3.02 21.91 6.98
N ASP A 204 -2.22 20.91 7.34
CA ASP A 204 -1.67 20.80 8.70
C ASP A 204 -0.64 21.91 8.93
N GLU A 205 -0.90 22.78 9.90
CA GLU A 205 -0.02 23.92 10.22
C GLU A 205 1.34 23.47 10.80
N ALA A 206 1.38 22.32 11.49
CA ALA A 206 2.57 21.78 12.13
C ALA A 206 2.69 20.24 11.94
N PRO A 207 2.90 19.78 10.69
CA PRO A 207 2.86 18.33 10.39
C PRO A 207 3.92 17.52 11.16
N VAL A 208 5.11 18.06 11.36
CA VAL A 208 6.18 17.40 12.13
C VAL A 208 5.81 17.24 13.62
N GLN A 209 5.19 18.25 14.21
CA GLN A 209 4.74 18.17 15.61
C GLN A 209 3.62 17.15 15.75
N LYS A 210 2.62 17.22 14.89
CA LYS A 210 1.53 16.24 14.83
C LYS A 210 2.07 14.81 14.65
N PHE A 211 3.07 14.64 13.81
CA PHE A 211 3.71 13.34 13.59
C PHE A 211 4.38 12.82 14.87
N ARG A 212 5.10 13.67 15.63
CA ARG A 212 5.66 13.31 16.93
C ARG A 212 4.59 12.87 17.93
N GLU A 213 3.46 13.57 17.97
CA GLU A 213 2.33 13.20 18.84
C GLU A 213 1.78 11.82 18.52
N PHE A 214 1.69 11.47 17.23
CA PHE A 214 1.32 10.12 16.80
C PHE A 214 2.37 9.07 17.21
N LEU A 215 3.66 9.36 17.07
CA LEU A 215 4.72 8.46 17.52
C LEU A 215 4.65 8.22 19.05
N ASP A 216 4.30 9.25 19.81
CA ASP A 216 4.16 9.16 21.27
C ASP A 216 3.05 8.18 21.71
N LEU A 217 2.01 7.96 20.90
CA LEU A 217 0.97 6.96 21.15
C LEU A 217 1.52 5.53 21.18
N TYR A 218 2.64 5.28 20.51
CA TYR A 218 3.26 3.96 20.41
C TYR A 218 4.41 3.73 21.39
N LYS A 219 4.66 4.66 22.33
CA LYS A 219 5.65 4.46 23.38
C LYS A 219 5.36 3.19 24.17
N GLY A 220 6.31 2.25 24.15
CA GLY A 220 6.18 0.97 24.86
C GLY A 220 5.40 -0.11 24.08
N ILE A 221 4.96 0.17 22.86
CA ILE A 221 4.33 -0.81 21.99
C ILE A 221 5.44 -1.47 21.14
N ASP A 222 5.84 -2.66 21.54
CA ASP A 222 6.77 -3.49 20.78
C ASP A 222 6.04 -4.36 19.73
N LYS A 223 6.83 -5.14 18.97
CA LYS A 223 6.29 -6.06 17.96
C LYS A 223 5.28 -7.06 18.54
N LYS A 224 5.51 -7.56 19.74
CA LYS A 224 4.62 -8.50 20.41
C LYS A 224 3.30 -7.84 20.76
N GLN A 225 3.34 -6.64 21.37
CA GLN A 225 2.12 -5.92 21.73
C GLN A 225 1.31 -5.51 20.48
N LEU A 226 1.97 -5.06 19.40
CA LEU A 226 1.29 -4.73 18.16
C LEU A 226 0.61 -5.96 17.54
N ARG A 227 1.26 -7.12 17.57
CA ARG A 227 0.68 -8.41 17.16
C ARG A 227 -0.55 -8.78 17.99
N GLU A 228 -0.50 -8.64 19.30
CA GLU A 228 -1.65 -8.90 20.18
C GLU A 228 -2.81 -7.92 19.90
N ASN A 229 -2.53 -6.67 19.63
CA ASN A 229 -3.55 -5.68 19.25
C ASN A 229 -4.19 -6.02 17.90
N MET A 230 -3.41 -6.47 16.91
CA MET A 230 -3.92 -6.95 15.63
C MET A 230 -4.80 -8.19 15.79
N LYS A 231 -4.34 -9.17 16.60
CA LYS A 231 -5.10 -10.38 16.90
C LYS A 231 -6.44 -10.03 17.56
N TYR A 232 -6.43 -9.17 18.57
CA TYR A 232 -7.65 -8.71 19.23
C TYR A 232 -8.66 -8.09 18.25
N PHE A 233 -8.18 -7.20 17.38
CA PHE A 233 -9.01 -6.60 16.33
C PHE A 233 -9.60 -7.66 15.40
N LEU A 234 -8.78 -8.56 14.89
CA LEU A 234 -9.22 -9.61 13.96
C LEU A 234 -10.23 -10.57 14.62
N GLU A 235 -9.95 -11.06 15.83
CA GLU A 235 -10.88 -11.92 16.57
C GLU A 235 -12.24 -11.24 16.79
N ALA A 236 -12.25 -9.92 17.04
CA ALA A 236 -13.47 -9.18 17.27
C ALA A 236 -14.32 -9.01 16.01
N ILE A 237 -13.70 -8.86 14.82
CA ILE A 237 -14.43 -8.63 13.56
C ILE A 237 -14.75 -9.92 12.79
N MET A 238 -14.05 -11.03 13.01
CA MET A 238 -14.24 -12.28 12.25
C MET A 238 -15.67 -12.81 12.28
N PRO A 239 -16.43 -12.79 13.39
CA PRO A 239 -17.83 -13.20 13.36
C PRO A 239 -18.68 -12.41 12.37
N VAL A 240 -18.42 -11.10 12.23
CA VAL A 240 -19.10 -10.26 11.22
C VAL A 240 -18.61 -10.58 9.81
N CYS A 241 -17.33 -10.87 9.65
CA CYS A 241 -16.79 -11.29 8.35
C CYS A 241 -17.42 -12.60 7.87
N GLU A 242 -17.66 -13.57 8.77
CA GLU A 242 -18.38 -14.80 8.46
C GLU A 242 -19.85 -14.54 8.11
N GLU A 243 -20.55 -13.76 8.93
CA GLU A 243 -21.93 -13.34 8.70
C GLU A 243 -22.10 -12.68 7.31
N CYS A 244 -21.16 -11.83 6.96
CA CYS A 244 -21.19 -10.98 5.75
C CYS A 244 -20.49 -11.62 4.54
N ASN A 245 -19.88 -12.79 4.65
CA ASN A 245 -18.97 -13.36 3.66
C ASN A 245 -17.90 -12.33 3.20
N MET A 246 -17.33 -11.60 4.16
CA MET A 246 -16.40 -10.48 3.95
C MET A 246 -14.96 -10.95 4.08
N ASN A 247 -14.15 -10.77 3.06
CA ASN A 247 -12.72 -11.05 3.10
C ASN A 247 -11.95 -9.81 3.56
N MET A 248 -11.22 -9.96 4.65
CA MET A 248 -10.27 -8.98 5.17
C MET A 248 -8.88 -9.35 4.69
N CYS A 249 -8.18 -8.46 4.01
CA CYS A 249 -6.83 -8.71 3.54
C CYS A 249 -5.88 -7.59 3.97
N VAL A 250 -4.92 -7.94 4.85
CA VAL A 250 -3.93 -7.00 5.33
C VAL A 250 -2.88 -6.72 4.26
N HIS A 251 -2.55 -5.44 4.08
CA HIS A 251 -1.43 -5.01 3.23
C HIS A 251 -0.10 -5.22 3.97
N PRO A 252 0.95 -5.78 3.32
CA PRO A 252 2.28 -5.87 3.92
C PRO A 252 2.87 -4.50 4.24
N ASP A 253 3.74 -4.43 5.24
CA ASP A 253 4.46 -3.21 5.59
C ASP A 253 5.29 -2.66 4.41
N ASP A 254 5.27 -1.34 4.21
CA ASP A 254 6.00 -0.65 3.16
C ASP A 254 6.63 0.66 3.67
N PRO A 255 7.97 0.77 3.78
CA PRO A 255 8.94 -0.28 3.51
C PRO A 255 8.86 -1.44 4.52
N PRO A 256 9.30 -2.65 4.12
CA PRO A 256 9.26 -3.83 4.99
C PRO A 256 10.44 -3.86 5.97
N ILE A 257 10.70 -2.74 6.62
CA ILE A 257 11.75 -2.55 7.63
C ILE A 257 11.20 -1.78 8.84
N GLU A 258 11.77 -2.00 10.00
CA GLU A 258 11.46 -1.21 11.19
C GLU A 258 12.04 0.20 11.03
N ILE A 259 11.21 1.21 11.22
CA ILE A 259 11.55 2.62 11.06
C ILE A 259 10.92 3.46 12.17
N LEU A 260 11.57 4.54 12.56
CA LEU A 260 11.06 5.50 13.55
C LEU A 260 10.77 4.88 14.93
N GLY A 261 11.46 3.80 15.29
CA GLY A 261 11.18 3.04 16.52
C GLY A 261 9.83 2.32 16.51
N LEU A 262 9.14 2.26 15.37
CA LEU A 262 7.84 1.62 15.23
C LEU A 262 7.99 0.16 14.80
N PRO A 263 7.29 -0.79 15.44
CA PRO A 263 7.31 -2.19 15.03
C PRO A 263 6.60 -2.37 13.68
N ARG A 264 7.08 -3.34 12.89
CA ARG A 264 6.47 -3.82 11.66
C ARG A 264 6.16 -5.31 11.81
N ILE A 265 4.95 -5.74 11.44
CA ILE A 265 4.41 -7.07 11.76
C ILE A 265 3.94 -7.89 10.57
N VAL A 266 3.97 -7.35 9.34
CA VAL A 266 3.59 -8.04 8.09
C VAL A 266 4.64 -7.76 7.01
N ARG A 267 5.85 -8.34 7.14
CA ARG A 267 6.99 -8.07 6.23
C ARG A 267 7.74 -9.31 5.77
N THR A 268 7.71 -10.39 6.55
CA THR A 268 8.44 -11.63 6.29
C THR A 268 7.50 -12.81 6.17
N GLU A 269 8.02 -13.96 5.70
CA GLU A 269 7.28 -15.22 5.71
C GLU A 269 6.78 -15.56 7.12
N GLU A 270 7.63 -15.41 8.14
CA GLU A 270 7.28 -15.65 9.54
C GLU A 270 6.14 -14.74 10.01
N ASP A 271 6.21 -13.45 9.68
CA ASP A 271 5.18 -12.48 10.06
C ASP A 271 3.82 -12.84 9.42
N ILE A 272 3.82 -13.16 8.12
CA ILE A 272 2.61 -13.55 7.39
C ILE A 272 2.05 -14.85 7.97
N GLN A 273 2.88 -15.85 8.20
CA GLN A 273 2.45 -17.11 8.81
C GLN A 273 1.84 -16.86 10.19
N TRP A 274 2.51 -16.02 11.01
CA TRP A 274 2.03 -15.70 12.35
C TRP A 274 0.60 -15.15 12.35
N PHE A 275 0.30 -14.13 11.54
CA PHE A 275 -1.03 -13.50 11.58
C PHE A 275 -2.13 -14.43 11.03
N LEU A 276 -1.80 -15.26 10.05
CA LEU A 276 -2.73 -16.25 9.52
C LEU A 276 -3.04 -17.35 10.55
N ASP A 277 -2.04 -17.76 11.35
CA ASP A 277 -2.19 -18.77 12.40
C ASP A 277 -2.84 -18.19 13.67
N ALA A 278 -2.58 -16.93 13.98
CA ALA A 278 -3.14 -16.24 15.14
C ALA A 278 -4.68 -16.17 15.06
N VAL A 279 -5.23 -16.03 13.85
CA VAL A 279 -6.66 -16.03 13.56
C VAL A 279 -6.93 -16.90 12.32
N PRO A 280 -7.03 -18.23 12.48
CA PRO A 280 -7.08 -19.19 11.37
C PRO A 280 -8.47 -19.23 10.70
N ASN A 281 -8.98 -18.07 10.32
CA ASN A 281 -10.26 -17.92 9.64
C ASN A 281 -10.02 -17.70 8.13
N LYS A 282 -10.85 -18.31 7.27
CA LYS A 282 -10.73 -18.17 5.82
C LYS A 282 -10.90 -16.73 5.34
N HIS A 283 -11.64 -15.91 6.09
CA HIS A 283 -11.87 -14.50 5.79
C HIS A 283 -10.73 -13.58 6.26
N ASN A 284 -9.79 -14.10 7.07
CA ASN A 284 -8.54 -13.42 7.41
C ASN A 284 -7.47 -13.79 6.38
N GLY A 285 -7.02 -12.87 5.57
CA GLY A 285 -6.10 -13.13 4.48
C GLY A 285 -5.15 -11.99 4.18
N LEU A 286 -4.44 -12.13 3.08
CA LEU A 286 -3.37 -11.25 2.65
C LEU A 286 -3.77 -10.44 1.42
N THR A 287 -3.46 -9.16 1.39
CA THR A 287 -3.19 -8.44 0.16
C THR A 287 -1.76 -8.77 -0.25
N PHE A 288 -1.58 -9.59 -1.27
CA PHE A 288 -0.24 -9.93 -1.73
C PHE A 288 0.34 -8.78 -2.54
N CYS A 289 1.04 -7.87 -1.87
CA CYS A 289 1.72 -6.76 -2.53
C CYS A 289 3.15 -7.17 -2.90
N ALA A 290 3.35 -7.58 -4.16
CA ALA A 290 4.66 -8.03 -4.65
C ALA A 290 5.72 -6.94 -4.58
N GLY A 291 5.33 -5.67 -4.72
CA GLY A 291 6.24 -4.52 -4.57
C GLY A 291 6.76 -4.36 -3.15
N SER A 292 5.88 -4.24 -2.16
CA SER A 292 6.28 -4.13 -0.75
C SER A 292 7.16 -5.30 -0.33
N LEU A 293 6.76 -6.53 -0.66
CA LEU A 293 7.54 -7.73 -0.34
C LEU A 293 8.89 -7.76 -1.07
N SER A 294 8.97 -7.28 -2.32
CA SER A 294 10.22 -7.24 -3.09
C SER A 294 11.20 -6.15 -2.65
N ALA A 295 10.73 -5.11 -1.94
CA ALA A 295 11.58 -4.12 -1.28
C ALA A 295 12.35 -4.72 -0.08
N GLY A 296 11.86 -5.83 0.50
CA GLY A 296 12.58 -6.61 1.50
C GLY A 296 13.63 -7.53 0.84
N ALA A 297 14.91 -7.21 1.00
CA ALA A 297 16.01 -7.95 0.38
C ALA A 297 16.03 -9.44 0.78
N TYR A 298 15.53 -9.77 1.96
CA TYR A 298 15.43 -11.12 2.53
C TYR A 298 14.27 -11.95 1.98
N ASN A 299 13.34 -11.37 1.21
CA ASN A 299 12.16 -12.08 0.70
C ASN A 299 12.43 -12.72 -0.67
N ASN A 300 12.00 -13.98 -0.81
CA ASN A 300 11.74 -14.61 -2.10
C ASN A 300 10.24 -14.49 -2.41
N VAL A 301 9.87 -13.52 -3.24
CA VAL A 301 8.46 -13.16 -3.48
C VAL A 301 7.68 -14.29 -4.14
N VAL A 302 8.32 -15.08 -5.01
CA VAL A 302 7.69 -16.23 -5.68
C VAL A 302 7.38 -17.35 -4.68
N GLU A 303 8.30 -17.67 -3.78
CA GLU A 303 8.05 -18.68 -2.74
C GLU A 303 6.96 -18.23 -1.76
N LEU A 304 6.95 -16.94 -1.40
CA LEU A 304 5.87 -16.38 -0.58
C LEU A 304 4.51 -16.52 -1.28
N ALA A 305 4.45 -16.25 -2.58
CA ALA A 305 3.22 -16.42 -3.36
C ALA A 305 2.77 -17.89 -3.38
N ARG A 306 3.68 -18.83 -3.66
CA ARG A 306 3.36 -20.27 -3.62
C ARG A 306 2.80 -20.73 -2.28
N LYS A 307 3.36 -20.21 -1.20
CA LYS A 307 2.95 -20.57 0.16
C LYS A 307 1.60 -19.97 0.55
N PHE A 308 1.34 -18.72 0.17
CA PHE A 308 0.21 -17.96 0.69
C PHE A 308 -0.89 -17.66 -0.33
N ALA A 309 -0.81 -18.17 -1.56
CA ALA A 309 -1.81 -17.93 -2.61
C ALA A 309 -3.24 -18.24 -2.14
N SER A 310 -3.47 -19.38 -1.47
CA SER A 310 -4.79 -19.81 -0.99
C SER A 310 -5.37 -18.92 0.12
N ARG A 311 -4.57 -18.06 0.71
CA ARG A 311 -4.97 -17.09 1.75
C ARG A 311 -4.86 -15.65 1.25
N THR A 312 -4.63 -15.46 -0.04
CA THR A 312 -4.58 -14.16 -0.70
C THR A 312 -5.95 -13.80 -1.25
N HIS A 313 -6.47 -12.64 -0.88
CA HIS A 313 -7.78 -12.15 -1.35
C HIS A 313 -7.68 -10.98 -2.32
N PHE A 314 -6.50 -10.37 -2.42
CA PHE A 314 -6.22 -9.27 -3.34
C PHE A 314 -4.73 -9.26 -3.71
N VAL A 315 -4.40 -8.91 -4.95
CA VAL A 315 -3.01 -8.91 -5.45
C VAL A 315 -2.60 -7.55 -5.99
N HIS A 316 -1.43 -7.07 -5.55
CA HIS A 316 -0.74 -5.93 -6.15
C HIS A 316 0.46 -6.44 -6.95
N LEU A 317 0.35 -6.36 -8.28
CA LEU A 317 1.41 -6.76 -9.21
C LEU A 317 2.31 -5.55 -9.51
N ARG A 318 3.23 -5.24 -8.62
CA ARG A 318 4.32 -4.29 -8.85
C ARG A 318 5.64 -4.87 -8.38
N SER A 319 6.74 -4.24 -8.69
CA SER A 319 8.06 -4.73 -8.37
C SER A 319 8.99 -3.61 -7.94
N CYS A 320 9.92 -3.89 -7.03
CA CYS A 320 10.98 -2.96 -6.63
C CYS A 320 12.34 -3.43 -7.16
N HIS A 321 13.25 -2.47 -7.31
CA HIS A 321 14.67 -2.69 -7.52
C HIS A 321 15.44 -2.22 -6.29
N ILE A 322 16.32 -3.07 -5.75
CA ILE A 322 17.22 -2.70 -4.66
C ILE A 322 18.60 -2.47 -5.27
N PHE A 323 19.17 -1.31 -5.01
CA PHE A 323 20.52 -0.97 -5.45
C PHE A 323 21.57 -1.69 -4.58
N PRO A 324 22.79 -1.89 -5.09
CA PRO A 324 23.84 -2.54 -4.29
C PRO A 324 24.13 -1.86 -2.94
N ASN A 325 23.90 -0.56 -2.83
CA ASN A 325 24.01 0.20 -1.59
C ASN A 325 22.84 -0.03 -0.60
N GLY A 326 21.81 -0.78 -0.99
CA GLY A 326 20.65 -1.09 -0.16
C GLY A 326 19.45 -0.14 -0.32
N ASP A 327 19.62 1.04 -0.92
CA ASP A 327 18.49 1.90 -1.28
C ASP A 327 17.61 1.19 -2.30
N PHE A 328 16.33 1.57 -2.39
CA PHE A 328 15.44 0.92 -3.34
C PHE A 328 14.50 1.91 -4.05
N THR A 329 14.04 1.50 -5.22
CA THR A 329 13.08 2.25 -6.03
C THR A 329 11.98 1.32 -6.53
N GLU A 330 10.83 1.89 -6.87
CA GLU A 330 9.89 1.16 -7.73
C GLU A 330 10.56 0.85 -9.06
N ALA A 331 10.32 -0.32 -9.60
CA ALA A 331 10.83 -0.73 -10.90
C ALA A 331 9.73 -0.71 -11.96
N SER A 332 10.09 -0.84 -13.24
CA SER A 332 9.13 -1.31 -14.22
C SER A 332 8.63 -2.69 -13.82
N HIS A 333 7.38 -3.01 -14.13
CA HIS A 333 6.74 -4.25 -13.66
C HIS A 333 7.52 -5.51 -14.02
N LEU A 334 8.16 -5.55 -15.19
CA LEU A 334 8.95 -6.69 -15.65
C LEU A 334 10.47 -6.55 -15.39
N GLY A 335 10.90 -5.46 -14.80
CA GLY A 335 12.33 -5.15 -14.59
C GLY A 335 12.80 -5.19 -13.14
N GLY A 336 11.92 -5.49 -12.19
CA GLY A 336 12.24 -5.54 -10.76
C GLY A 336 12.51 -6.95 -10.23
N ARG A 337 12.61 -7.06 -8.90
CA ARG A 337 12.91 -8.32 -8.20
C ARG A 337 11.73 -9.29 -8.11
N ALA A 338 10.50 -8.83 -8.27
CA ALA A 338 9.33 -9.70 -8.32
C ALA A 338 9.16 -10.26 -9.73
N ASP A 339 9.13 -11.57 -9.88
CA ASP A 339 8.80 -12.25 -11.15
C ASP A 339 7.30 -12.18 -11.39
N ILE A 340 6.86 -11.10 -12.02
CA ILE A 340 5.45 -10.85 -12.32
C ILE A 340 4.82 -11.95 -13.18
N ILE A 341 5.60 -12.57 -14.07
CA ILE A 341 5.11 -13.65 -14.93
C ILE A 341 4.76 -14.87 -14.10
N GLU A 342 5.66 -15.28 -13.22
CA GLU A 342 5.42 -16.43 -12.35
C GLU A 342 4.33 -16.13 -11.30
N LEU A 343 4.27 -14.92 -10.77
CA LEU A 343 3.17 -14.51 -9.89
C LEU A 343 1.81 -14.61 -10.58
N CYS A 344 1.69 -14.18 -11.83
CA CYS A 344 0.47 -14.34 -12.61
C CYS A 344 0.09 -15.83 -12.75
N ARG A 345 1.04 -16.73 -13.01
CA ARG A 345 0.77 -18.18 -13.07
C ARG A 345 0.25 -18.74 -11.75
N ILE A 346 0.89 -18.35 -10.65
CA ILE A 346 0.51 -18.84 -9.32
C ILE A 346 -0.90 -18.40 -8.97
N PHE A 347 -1.19 -17.11 -9.07
CA PHE A 347 -2.48 -16.57 -8.66
C PHE A 347 -3.62 -16.90 -9.63
N GLU A 348 -3.35 -16.93 -10.95
CA GLU A 348 -4.35 -17.35 -11.93
C GLU A 348 -4.76 -18.82 -11.75
N LYS A 349 -3.79 -19.69 -11.45
CA LYS A 349 -4.05 -21.10 -11.15
C LYS A 349 -4.83 -21.28 -9.85
N GLU A 350 -4.55 -20.47 -8.83
CA GLU A 350 -5.23 -20.55 -7.53
C GLU A 350 -6.67 -20.03 -7.63
N ASN A 351 -6.85 -18.86 -8.21
CA ASN A 351 -8.17 -18.24 -8.35
C ASN A 351 -8.21 -17.26 -9.55
N PRO A 352 -8.77 -17.66 -10.69
CA PRO A 352 -8.87 -16.79 -11.87
C PRO A 352 -9.80 -15.58 -11.71
N ASN A 353 -10.55 -15.50 -10.62
CA ASN A 353 -11.40 -14.34 -10.29
C ASN A 353 -10.81 -13.45 -9.20
N LEU A 354 -9.58 -13.71 -8.78
CA LEU A 354 -8.91 -12.92 -7.74
C LEU A 354 -8.71 -11.49 -8.21
N PRO A 355 -9.16 -10.48 -7.46
CA PRO A 355 -8.90 -9.08 -7.81
C PRO A 355 -7.40 -8.80 -7.82
N MET A 356 -6.91 -8.15 -8.88
CA MET A 356 -5.52 -7.70 -8.97
C MET A 356 -5.44 -6.28 -9.51
N ARG A 357 -4.43 -5.53 -9.09
CA ARG A 357 -4.07 -4.25 -9.67
C ARG A 357 -2.56 -4.13 -9.90
N VAL A 358 -2.17 -3.32 -10.87
CA VAL A 358 -0.75 -3.09 -11.18
C VAL A 358 -0.05 -2.17 -10.17
N ASP A 359 -0.81 -1.56 -9.26
CA ASP A 359 -0.33 -0.69 -8.17
C ASP A 359 0.48 0.53 -8.68
N HIS A 360 1.61 0.85 -8.04
CA HIS A 360 2.45 1.96 -8.47
C HIS A 360 3.09 1.68 -9.84
N GLY A 361 3.06 2.69 -10.73
CA GLY A 361 3.75 2.65 -12.01
C GLY A 361 4.82 3.75 -12.12
N MET A 362 5.60 3.70 -13.19
CA MET A 362 6.47 4.81 -13.57
C MET A 362 5.62 6.04 -13.88
N THR A 363 6.16 7.23 -13.62
CA THR A 363 5.59 8.49 -14.11
C THR A 363 6.37 8.91 -15.35
N PHE A 364 5.69 9.01 -16.49
CA PHE A 364 6.31 9.45 -17.74
C PHE A 364 6.38 10.97 -17.81
N THR A 365 7.38 11.48 -18.53
CA THR A 365 7.53 12.91 -18.80
C THR A 365 6.31 13.44 -19.56
N ASP A 366 5.87 14.65 -19.22
CA ASP A 366 4.73 15.34 -19.87
C ASP A 366 3.40 14.59 -19.79
N GLU A 367 3.31 13.57 -18.96
CA GLU A 367 2.05 12.88 -18.70
C GLU A 367 1.04 13.83 -18.04
N PRO A 368 -0.20 13.94 -18.58
CA PRO A 368 -1.24 14.72 -17.93
C PRO A 368 -1.49 14.25 -16.49
N GLY A 369 -1.32 15.14 -15.53
CA GLY A 369 -1.35 14.78 -14.11
C GLY A 369 -0.03 14.18 -13.60
N GLY A 370 1.04 14.17 -14.38
CA GLY A 370 2.39 13.82 -13.96
C GLY A 370 3.09 14.97 -13.22
N ILE A 371 4.41 14.82 -13.02
CA ILE A 371 5.28 15.78 -12.28
C ILE A 371 5.11 17.23 -12.71
N MET A 372 4.95 17.46 -14.01
CA MET A 372 4.91 18.80 -14.59
C MET A 372 3.56 19.49 -14.42
N ASP A 373 2.54 18.78 -13.94
CA ASP A 373 1.23 19.36 -13.68
C ASP A 373 1.08 19.68 -12.18
N GLU A 374 1.71 20.77 -11.75
CA GLU A 374 1.61 21.29 -10.37
C GLU A 374 0.15 21.61 -9.96
N SER A 375 -0.74 21.79 -10.94
CA SER A 375 -2.17 22.02 -10.69
C SER A 375 -2.94 20.74 -10.35
N SER A 376 -2.31 19.59 -10.44
CA SER A 376 -2.95 18.30 -10.21
C SER A 376 -3.06 17.95 -8.73
N HIS A 377 -3.79 18.74 -7.96
CA HIS A 377 -4.24 18.38 -6.62
C HIS A 377 -5.09 17.11 -6.69
N GLY A 378 -4.49 15.93 -6.69
CA GLY A 378 -5.22 14.68 -6.77
C GLY A 378 -4.55 13.55 -7.53
N HIS A 379 -3.35 13.74 -8.07
CA HIS A 379 -2.55 12.62 -8.56
C HIS A 379 -1.45 12.30 -7.56
N ASN A 380 -1.63 11.19 -6.88
CA ASN A 380 -0.59 10.66 -6.01
C ASN A 380 0.57 10.13 -6.87
N ALA A 381 1.78 10.41 -6.46
CA ALA A 381 2.98 9.91 -7.11
C ALA A 381 2.91 8.39 -7.29
N GLY A 382 3.32 7.88 -8.45
CA GLY A 382 3.19 6.47 -8.82
C GLY A 382 1.80 6.05 -9.33
N TYR A 383 0.78 6.91 -9.22
CA TYR A 383 -0.60 6.60 -9.63
C TYR A 383 -1.07 7.35 -10.88
N THR A 384 -0.16 7.82 -11.71
CA THR A 384 -0.47 8.47 -12.99
C THR A 384 -1.05 7.49 -14.02
N LEU A 385 -1.71 8.00 -15.06
CA LEU A 385 -2.44 7.17 -16.02
C LEU A 385 -1.50 6.33 -16.91
N LEU A 386 -0.55 7.00 -17.61
CA LEU A 386 0.22 6.34 -18.66
C LEU A 386 1.13 5.25 -18.12
N GLY A 387 1.82 5.49 -17.02
CA GLY A 387 2.70 4.49 -16.41
C GLY A 387 1.95 3.25 -15.94
N ARG A 388 0.80 3.42 -15.28
CA ARG A 388 -0.04 2.29 -14.89
C ARG A 388 -0.74 1.63 -16.08
N MET A 389 -1.12 2.38 -17.11
CA MET A 389 -1.69 1.83 -18.34
C MET A 389 -0.65 0.96 -19.08
N PHE A 390 0.60 1.41 -19.16
CA PHE A 390 1.71 0.62 -19.69
C PHE A 390 1.88 -0.69 -18.92
N ALA A 391 1.89 -0.62 -17.58
CA ALA A 391 1.98 -1.79 -16.72
C ALA A 391 0.78 -2.74 -16.90
N LEU A 392 -0.44 -2.21 -16.94
CA LEU A 392 -1.66 -3.00 -17.14
C LEU A 392 -1.62 -3.73 -18.50
N GLY A 393 -1.17 -3.06 -19.56
CA GLY A 393 -1.02 -3.70 -20.87
C GLY A 393 -0.01 -4.85 -20.86
N GLN A 394 1.11 -4.73 -20.14
CA GLN A 394 2.06 -5.82 -19.93
C GLN A 394 1.43 -7.00 -19.18
N VAL A 395 0.73 -6.73 -18.08
CA VAL A 395 0.07 -7.78 -17.27
C VAL A 395 -1.07 -8.44 -18.06
N GLN A 396 -1.86 -7.70 -18.83
CA GLN A 396 -2.89 -8.27 -19.70
C GLN A 396 -2.32 -9.23 -20.74
N GLY A 397 -1.17 -8.89 -21.35
CA GLY A 397 -0.46 -9.77 -22.28
C GLY A 397 0.05 -11.06 -21.62
N ILE A 398 0.54 -10.95 -20.37
CA ILE A 398 0.96 -12.12 -19.57
C ILE A 398 -0.25 -12.99 -19.25
N LEU A 399 -1.35 -12.41 -18.73
CA LEU A 399 -2.57 -13.14 -18.40
C LEU A 399 -3.15 -13.85 -19.60
N ALA A 400 -3.19 -13.22 -20.78
CA ALA A 400 -3.65 -13.87 -22.01
C ALA A 400 -2.82 -15.11 -22.39
N THR A 401 -1.53 -15.11 -22.06
CA THR A 401 -0.63 -16.25 -22.28
C THR A 401 -0.84 -17.33 -21.22
N VAL A 402 -0.88 -16.92 -19.94
CA VAL A 402 -1.07 -17.83 -18.79
C VAL A 402 -2.43 -18.53 -18.86
N ASP A 403 -3.51 -17.80 -19.20
CA ASP A 403 -4.84 -18.37 -19.37
C ASP A 403 -4.86 -19.45 -20.42
N ARG A 404 -4.19 -19.20 -21.57
CA ARG A 404 -4.03 -20.21 -22.63
C ARG A 404 -3.26 -21.43 -22.14
N GLU A 405 -2.16 -21.25 -21.36
CA GLU A 405 -1.38 -22.36 -20.78
C GLU A 405 -2.23 -23.20 -19.81
N LEU A 406 -3.12 -22.55 -19.04
CA LEU A 406 -3.99 -23.19 -18.05
C LEU A 406 -5.33 -23.69 -18.62
N GLY A 407 -5.64 -23.43 -19.90
CA GLY A 407 -6.92 -23.76 -20.51
C GLY A 407 -8.08 -22.89 -20.03
N ILE A 408 -7.79 -21.70 -19.54
CA ILE A 408 -8.76 -20.69 -19.11
C ILE A 408 -9.08 -19.78 -20.31
N GLU A 409 -10.34 -19.41 -20.47
CA GLU A 409 -10.74 -18.45 -21.49
C GLU A 409 -10.34 -17.03 -21.10
N TYR A 410 -9.42 -16.42 -21.86
CA TYR A 410 -9.05 -15.01 -21.66
C TYR A 410 -10.18 -14.09 -22.13
N LYS A 411 -10.66 -13.23 -21.25
CA LYS A 411 -11.73 -12.27 -21.53
C LYS A 411 -11.19 -10.86 -21.70
N GLN A 412 -11.76 -10.11 -22.62
CA GLN A 412 -11.57 -8.65 -22.77
C GLN A 412 -12.91 -7.93 -22.64
N PRO A 413 -13.43 -7.76 -21.41
CA PRO A 413 -14.73 -7.15 -21.20
C PRO A 413 -14.80 -5.74 -21.79
N GLY A 414 -15.95 -5.43 -22.39
CA GLY A 414 -16.23 -4.10 -22.92
C GLY A 414 -15.69 -3.80 -24.31
N PHE A 415 -15.09 -4.78 -25.00
CA PHE A 415 -14.67 -4.62 -26.41
C PHE A 415 -15.74 -5.11 -27.39
N PHE A 416 -16.41 -6.20 -27.08
CA PHE A 416 -17.37 -6.85 -27.98
C PHE A 416 -18.65 -7.33 -27.29
N ASP A 417 -18.78 -7.10 -25.98
CA ASP A 417 -19.93 -7.54 -25.15
C ASP A 417 -20.96 -6.43 -24.99
#